data_4a814a9c404af48a381aa0e78ffdd74c
#
_entry.id   4a814a9c404af48a381aa0e78ffdd74c
#
_cell.length_a   1.000
_cell.length_b   1.000
_cell.length_c   1.000
_cell.angle_alpha   90.00
_cell.angle_beta   90.00
_cell.angle_gamma   90.00
#
_symmetry.space_group_name_H-M   'P 1'
#
loop_
_entity.id
_entity.type
_entity.pdbx_description
1 polymer ?
#
loop_
_entity_poly.entity_id
_entity_poly.type
_entity_poly.pdbx_seq_one_letter_code
_entity_poly.pdbx_strand_id
1 'polypeptide(L)'
;VCLRQSRLPSLRLILNGTTLDQIHQDKDVKYPGNDLVLTDGDDVLTGTVEIKGRGNSTWREYDKKPYQIKFSKKTSVLGMPAAKKWILLANASDDSMIRTRLVYDAAEQMDFPFVTEYQYVDLWIDGQYLGVYLLGEKVEIGKGRLNLQDPAGAMFELDNGFATDEDHYFFEGRLNSYFALKEIVEEDDGHIQQAMTNFQTAMTRLTTALTSQGWENLSLSQLNEMIDVDSLARYYLMNEYVLNGESFFTSFFWYQDGASDVLHVGPLWDFDTCMGNKNEKVTDYNASSTSVLMKKMLNIPAFYQRVQELYTRYKPVLTGMAGQVDGLRDEIGVSADLNYLRWSTLGAANPKPGGTPFAPTYDEALSRVRTWLTGRANAFTPTVRPQQLGYYFNASRTVMYLTYSAPSQTSLRFAVWGQQDGQNDLHWYQAKQQNGRWVAEVPLVNHQETGTYMVHVYNQNGLPQGLLDHGTVVVDNLVQPEKPALKAALSADGRYLNLTLTGGSDLTQVWFPTWSEKNGQDDL
;
A
#
# COMPACT_ATOMS: atom_id res chain seq x y z
N VAL A 1 26.55 -13.09 43.14
CA VAL A 1 25.35 -12.60 42.41
C VAL A 1 25.79 -11.32 41.72
N CYS A 2 25.79 -11.35 40.38
CA CYS A 2 26.04 -10.13 39.60
C CYS A 2 24.69 -9.43 39.43
N LEU A 3 24.49 -8.29 40.06
CA LEU A 3 23.31 -7.46 39.83
C LEU A 3 23.55 -6.66 38.56
N ARG A 4 22.71 -6.89 37.55
CA ARG A 4 22.64 -6.08 36.31
C ARG A 4 21.45 -5.14 36.43
N GLN A 5 21.63 -3.86 36.14
CA GLN A 5 20.59 -2.85 36.15
C GLN A 5 20.25 -2.48 34.70
N SER A 6 18.95 -2.39 34.39
CA SER A 6 18.50 -1.80 33.14
C SER A 6 18.94 -0.34 33.03
N ARG A 7 19.29 0.08 31.82
CA ARG A 7 19.62 1.48 31.49
C ARG A 7 18.49 2.16 30.71
N LEU A 8 17.46 1.40 30.32
CA LEU A 8 16.32 1.98 29.61
C LEU A 8 15.48 2.85 30.58
N PRO A 9 14.87 3.93 30.06
CA PRO A 9 13.85 4.66 30.80
C PRO A 9 12.74 3.73 31.28
N SER A 10 12.31 3.93 32.56
CA SER A 10 11.24 3.13 33.16
C SER A 10 9.90 3.86 33.05
N LEU A 11 8.98 3.33 32.25
CA LEU A 11 7.61 3.82 32.15
C LEU A 11 6.69 2.98 33.06
N ARG A 12 6.10 3.62 34.05
CA ARG A 12 5.19 3.00 35.00
C ARG A 12 3.79 3.59 34.87
N LEU A 13 2.81 2.73 34.70
CA LEU A 13 1.39 3.09 34.72
C LEU A 13 0.75 2.47 35.96
N ILE A 14 -0.03 3.27 36.67
CA ILE A 14 -0.87 2.84 37.79
C ILE A 14 -2.30 3.00 37.31
N LEU A 15 -3.01 1.89 37.21
CA LEU A 15 -4.40 1.87 36.71
C LEU A 15 -5.36 2.27 37.83
N ASN A 16 -6.20 3.25 37.52
CA ASN A 16 -7.22 3.76 38.44
C ASN A 16 -8.62 3.45 37.89
N GLY A 17 -9.33 2.54 38.57
CA GLY A 17 -10.69 2.17 38.20
C GLY A 17 -10.80 1.18 37.02
N THR A 18 -9.68 0.60 36.59
CA THR A 18 -9.64 -0.51 35.62
C THR A 18 -8.52 -1.48 35.95
N THR A 19 -8.45 -2.59 35.24
CA THR A 19 -7.38 -3.59 35.36
C THR A 19 -6.79 -3.89 33.99
N LEU A 20 -5.57 -4.45 33.97
CA LEU A 20 -4.94 -4.89 32.73
C LEU A 20 -5.78 -5.92 31.97
N ASP A 21 -6.44 -6.83 32.70
CA ASP A 21 -7.33 -7.83 32.10
C ASP A 21 -8.54 -7.18 31.41
N GLN A 22 -9.13 -6.12 32.00
CA GLN A 22 -10.21 -5.38 31.36
C GLN A 22 -9.75 -4.66 30.08
N ILE A 23 -8.56 -4.07 30.09
CA ILE A 23 -7.97 -3.48 28.87
C ILE A 23 -7.78 -4.55 27.79
N HIS A 24 -7.39 -5.76 28.18
CA HIS A 24 -7.16 -6.88 27.26
C HIS A 24 -8.45 -7.49 26.69
N GLN A 25 -9.62 -7.26 27.30
CA GLN A 25 -10.91 -7.74 26.79
C GLN A 25 -11.33 -7.01 25.50
N ASP A 26 -11.09 -5.70 25.44
CA ASP A 26 -11.42 -4.88 24.29
C ASP A 26 -10.39 -3.76 24.09
N LYS A 27 -9.64 -3.86 22.99
CA LYS A 27 -8.55 -2.91 22.67
C LYS A 27 -9.04 -1.47 22.41
N ASP A 28 -10.28 -1.30 22.06
CA ASP A 28 -10.80 0.01 21.63
C ASP A 28 -11.43 0.80 22.77
N VAL A 29 -11.71 0.16 23.90
CA VAL A 29 -12.19 0.84 25.12
C VAL A 29 -11.08 1.72 25.71
N LYS A 30 -11.42 2.96 25.99
CA LYS A 30 -10.54 3.97 26.54
C LYS A 30 -10.73 4.08 28.04
N TYR A 31 -9.66 3.98 28.81
CA TYR A 31 -9.65 4.05 30.27
C TYR A 31 -8.90 5.30 30.71
N PRO A 32 -9.58 6.40 31.08
CA PRO A 32 -8.95 7.65 31.51
C PRO A 32 -8.53 7.61 32.99
N GLY A 33 -7.71 8.56 33.39
CA GLY A 33 -7.42 8.83 34.80
C GLY A 33 -6.31 7.99 35.42
N ASN A 34 -5.50 7.30 34.60
CA ASN A 34 -4.40 6.47 35.09
C ASN A 34 -3.14 7.30 35.33
N ASP A 35 -2.41 7.03 36.40
CA ASP A 35 -1.18 7.75 36.71
C ASP A 35 0.00 7.19 35.91
N LEU A 36 0.83 8.10 35.39
CA LEU A 36 2.05 7.80 34.67
C LEU A 36 3.25 8.37 35.41
N VAL A 37 4.28 7.54 35.58
CA VAL A 37 5.61 7.95 36.00
C VAL A 37 6.62 7.41 35.00
N LEU A 38 7.33 8.29 34.32
CA LEU A 38 8.45 7.97 33.46
C LEU A 38 9.73 8.49 34.06
N THR A 39 10.72 7.62 34.27
CA THR A 39 12.00 7.95 34.84
C THR A 39 13.13 7.63 33.86
N ASP A 40 13.98 8.60 33.57
CA ASP A 40 15.17 8.47 32.73
C ASP A 40 16.37 9.10 33.45
N GLY A 41 17.22 8.28 34.06
CA GLY A 41 18.25 8.75 34.97
C GLY A 41 17.65 9.55 36.15
N ASP A 42 18.02 10.82 36.23
CA ASP A 42 17.51 11.76 37.26
C ASP A 42 16.24 12.50 36.80
N ASP A 43 15.88 12.40 35.52
CA ASP A 43 14.71 13.05 34.97
C ASP A 43 13.43 12.24 35.24
N VAL A 44 12.41 12.94 35.77
CA VAL A 44 11.12 12.32 36.09
C VAL A 44 9.97 13.12 35.47
N LEU A 45 9.21 12.46 34.60
CA LEU A 45 7.94 12.97 34.09
C LEU A 45 6.79 12.26 34.80
N THR A 46 5.89 13.05 35.42
CA THR A 46 4.64 12.52 35.99
C THR A 46 3.43 13.11 35.27
N GLY A 47 2.34 12.37 35.21
CA GLY A 47 1.12 12.84 34.60
C GLY A 47 -0.02 11.86 34.73
N THR A 48 -1.19 12.29 34.27
CA THR A 48 -2.39 11.44 34.17
C THR A 48 -2.70 11.19 32.70
N VAL A 49 -2.98 9.93 32.35
CA VAL A 49 -3.22 9.49 30.97
C VAL A 49 -4.47 8.65 30.85
N GLU A 50 -5.03 8.67 29.65
CA GLU A 50 -5.94 7.64 29.15
C GLU A 50 -5.09 6.51 28.54
N ILE A 51 -5.42 5.26 28.79
CA ILE A 51 -4.83 4.08 28.13
C ILE A 51 -5.87 3.30 27.38
N LYS A 52 -5.47 2.73 26.25
CA LYS A 52 -6.21 1.70 25.50
C LYS A 52 -5.27 0.72 24.81
N GLY A 53 -5.80 -0.42 24.40
CA GLY A 53 -5.10 -1.31 23.47
C GLY A 53 -4.94 -0.69 22.07
N ARG A 54 -4.09 -1.29 21.23
CA ARG A 54 -3.92 -0.89 19.84
C ARG A 54 -3.43 -2.05 18.96
N GLY A 55 -3.39 -1.81 17.64
CA GLY A 55 -2.96 -2.78 16.64
C GLY A 55 -4.04 -3.80 16.29
N ASN A 56 -3.81 -4.55 15.25
CA ASN A 56 -4.71 -5.60 14.75
C ASN A 56 -4.07 -6.98 14.93
N SER A 57 -3.12 -7.37 14.06
CA SER A 57 -2.49 -8.69 14.13
C SER A 57 -1.69 -8.89 15.42
N THR A 58 -0.90 -7.90 15.84
CA THR A 58 -0.12 -8.00 17.09
C THR A 58 -1.03 -8.16 18.31
N TRP A 59 -2.16 -7.44 18.34
CA TRP A 59 -3.14 -7.60 19.43
C TRP A 59 -3.77 -8.99 19.46
N ARG A 60 -4.12 -9.52 18.29
CA ARG A 60 -4.83 -10.81 18.19
C ARG A 60 -3.92 -12.01 18.41
N GLU A 61 -2.71 -11.97 17.83
CA GLU A 61 -1.85 -13.16 17.71
C GLU A 61 -0.85 -13.31 18.88
N TYR A 62 -0.53 -12.26 19.62
CA TYR A 62 0.53 -12.28 20.63
C TYR A 62 0.01 -11.95 22.02
N ASP A 63 0.60 -12.57 23.06
CA ASP A 63 0.27 -12.28 24.46
C ASP A 63 0.81 -10.91 24.91
N LYS A 64 1.98 -10.50 24.42
CA LYS A 64 2.57 -9.17 24.67
C LYS A 64 1.83 -8.14 23.82
N LYS A 65 0.91 -7.40 24.47
CA LYS A 65 0.00 -6.45 23.79
C LYS A 65 0.62 -5.06 23.63
N PRO A 66 0.40 -4.38 22.49
CA PRO A 66 0.75 -2.96 22.31
C PRO A 66 -0.34 -2.05 22.88
N TYR A 67 0.04 -0.83 23.30
CA TYR A 67 -0.88 0.15 23.90
C TYR A 67 -0.75 1.52 23.25
N GLN A 68 -1.78 2.34 23.47
CA GLN A 68 -1.75 3.77 23.25
C GLN A 68 -2.08 4.49 24.55
N ILE A 69 -1.28 5.52 24.86
CA ILE A 69 -1.57 6.44 25.98
C ILE A 69 -1.89 7.83 25.43
N LYS A 70 -2.71 8.59 26.16
CA LYS A 70 -3.10 9.94 25.75
C LYS A 70 -3.11 10.87 26.97
N PHE A 71 -2.28 11.90 26.93
CA PHE A 71 -2.28 12.98 27.88
C PHE A 71 -3.46 13.95 27.62
N SER A 72 -3.92 14.65 28.66
CA SER A 72 -4.96 15.68 28.53
C SER A 72 -4.46 16.90 27.74
N LYS A 73 -3.17 17.22 27.83
CA LYS A 73 -2.49 18.30 27.10
C LYS A 73 -1.29 17.76 26.33
N LYS A 74 -0.81 18.50 25.31
CA LYS A 74 0.42 18.15 24.59
C LYS A 74 1.59 18.10 25.58
N THR A 75 2.29 16.99 25.64
CA THR A 75 3.41 16.71 26.57
C THR A 75 4.56 16.15 25.76
N SER A 76 5.77 16.69 25.96
CA SER A 76 7.00 16.10 25.43
C SER A 76 7.39 14.89 26.30
N VAL A 77 7.77 13.81 25.65
CA VAL A 77 8.16 12.56 26.30
C VAL A 77 9.54 12.17 25.79
N LEU A 78 10.51 11.97 26.67
CA LEU A 78 11.91 11.62 26.34
C LEU A 78 12.52 12.55 25.27
N GLY A 79 12.26 13.85 25.34
CA GLY A 79 12.79 14.84 24.40
C GLY A 79 12.04 14.95 23.06
N MET A 80 11.17 14.00 22.73
CA MET A 80 10.38 14.01 21.48
C MET A 80 9.38 15.17 21.43
N PRO A 81 8.97 15.65 20.26
CA PRO A 81 8.03 16.77 20.09
C PRO A 81 6.71 16.57 20.84
N ALA A 82 6.23 17.63 21.51
CA ALA A 82 5.08 17.54 22.40
C ALA A 82 3.78 17.16 21.66
N ALA A 83 3.16 16.06 22.08
CA ALA A 83 1.91 15.54 21.56
C ALA A 83 0.99 15.04 22.66
N LYS A 84 -0.29 14.79 22.32
CA LYS A 84 -1.22 14.17 23.26
C LYS A 84 -1.15 12.66 23.23
N LYS A 85 -1.03 12.06 22.05
CA LYS A 85 -1.08 10.61 21.86
C LYS A 85 0.33 10.06 21.68
N TRP A 86 0.61 8.98 22.39
CA TRP A 86 1.86 8.23 22.32
C TRP A 86 1.56 6.75 22.19
N ILE A 87 2.40 6.02 21.48
CA ILE A 87 2.22 4.60 21.27
C ILE A 87 3.31 3.78 21.93
N LEU A 88 2.97 2.59 22.37
CA LEU A 88 3.85 1.59 22.96
C LEU A 88 3.79 0.36 22.07
N LEU A 89 4.76 0.23 21.14
CA LEU A 89 4.90 -0.93 20.28
C LEU A 89 5.51 -2.08 21.07
N ALA A 90 4.86 -3.22 21.04
CA ALA A 90 5.27 -4.38 21.83
C ALA A 90 6.49 -5.12 21.25
N ASN A 91 6.80 -4.96 19.95
CA ASN A 91 7.79 -5.75 19.21
C ASN A 91 7.58 -7.27 19.36
N ALA A 92 6.32 -7.69 19.51
CA ALA A 92 6.01 -9.08 19.85
C ALA A 92 6.25 -10.05 18.68
N SER A 93 6.17 -9.56 17.45
CA SER A 93 6.47 -10.27 16.21
C SER A 93 7.96 -10.28 15.83
N ASP A 94 8.76 -9.41 16.45
CA ASP A 94 10.19 -9.21 16.19
C ASP A 94 11.03 -9.69 17.36
N ASP A 95 11.61 -10.88 17.23
CA ASP A 95 12.49 -11.49 18.23
C ASP A 95 13.81 -10.74 18.44
N SER A 96 14.18 -9.85 17.52
CA SER A 96 15.33 -8.96 17.68
C SER A 96 15.00 -7.65 18.41
N MET A 97 13.72 -7.24 18.39
CA MET A 97 13.19 -5.97 18.89
C MET A 97 13.76 -4.70 18.21
N ILE A 98 14.57 -4.85 17.14
CA ILE A 98 15.31 -3.72 16.53
C ILE A 98 14.86 -3.37 15.10
N ARG A 99 14.06 -4.20 14.42
CA ARG A 99 13.72 -3.99 13.00
C ARG A 99 13.07 -2.63 12.73
N THR A 100 12.05 -2.29 13.51
CA THR A 100 11.36 -0.99 13.42
C THR A 100 12.32 0.17 13.67
N ARG A 101 13.15 0.09 14.73
CA ARG A 101 14.10 1.14 15.07
C ARG A 101 15.17 1.34 13.99
N LEU A 102 15.72 0.27 13.42
CA LEU A 102 16.68 0.33 12.32
C LEU A 102 16.13 1.08 11.10
N VAL A 103 14.85 0.87 10.77
CA VAL A 103 14.22 1.57 9.64
C VAL A 103 14.08 3.06 9.92
N TYR A 104 13.61 3.44 11.10
CA TYR A 104 13.41 4.86 11.42
C TYR A 104 14.73 5.61 11.56
N ASP A 105 15.76 5.02 12.20
CA ASP A 105 17.11 5.60 12.29
C ASP A 105 17.75 5.79 10.89
N ALA A 106 17.46 4.90 9.94
CA ALA A 106 17.89 5.06 8.55
C ALA A 106 17.05 6.13 7.82
N ALA A 107 15.73 6.17 8.05
CA ALA A 107 14.82 7.12 7.41
C ALA A 107 15.13 8.57 7.77
N GLU A 108 15.55 8.86 8.99
CA GLU A 108 16.01 10.19 9.41
C GLU A 108 17.14 10.73 8.52
N GLN A 109 17.94 9.85 7.93
CA GLN A 109 19.06 10.19 7.05
C GLN A 109 18.67 10.19 5.56
N MET A 110 17.39 9.93 5.23
CA MET A 110 16.91 9.81 3.85
C MET A 110 15.97 10.94 3.42
N ASP A 111 16.00 12.09 4.09
CA ASP A 111 15.22 13.29 3.78
C ASP A 111 13.70 13.04 3.68
N PHE A 112 13.15 12.13 4.50
CA PHE A 112 11.70 12.04 4.65
C PHE A 112 11.17 13.30 5.35
N PRO A 113 10.03 13.86 4.89
CA PRO A 113 9.46 15.08 5.49
C PRO A 113 9.09 14.92 6.97
N PHE A 114 8.74 13.71 7.33
CA PHE A 114 8.44 13.33 8.70
C PHE A 114 8.84 11.87 8.92
N VAL A 115 9.58 11.64 9.99
CA VAL A 115 9.95 10.32 10.50
C VAL A 115 9.48 10.24 11.95
N THR A 116 8.79 9.17 12.29
CA THR A 116 8.31 8.92 13.65
C THR A 116 9.48 8.63 14.59
N GLU A 117 9.62 9.39 15.67
CA GLU A 117 10.64 9.16 16.68
C GLU A 117 10.21 8.10 17.69
N TYR A 118 11.16 7.27 18.11
CA TYR A 118 10.95 6.19 19.08
C TYR A 118 12.11 6.08 20.07
N GLN A 119 11.77 5.72 21.32
CA GLN A 119 12.71 5.40 22.37
C GLN A 119 12.34 4.06 23.02
N TYR A 120 13.32 3.24 23.35
CA TYR A 120 13.07 2.04 24.14
C TYR A 120 12.73 2.40 25.57
N VAL A 121 11.76 1.70 26.15
CA VAL A 121 11.38 1.82 27.56
C VAL A 121 11.11 0.45 28.17
N ASP A 122 11.39 0.31 29.46
CA ASP A 122 10.89 -0.78 30.28
C ASP A 122 9.49 -0.42 30.80
N LEU A 123 8.46 -1.15 30.34
CA LEU A 123 7.07 -0.90 30.70
C LEU A 123 6.65 -1.71 31.93
N TRP A 124 6.03 -0.99 32.87
CA TRP A 124 5.40 -1.53 34.06
C TRP A 124 3.94 -1.07 34.14
N ILE A 125 3.02 -1.98 34.44
CA ILE A 125 1.62 -1.66 34.72
C ILE A 125 1.24 -2.31 36.05
N ASP A 126 0.76 -1.51 37.01
CA ASP A 126 0.38 -1.95 38.38
C ASP A 126 1.50 -2.78 39.08
N GLY A 127 2.76 -2.36 38.87
CA GLY A 127 3.93 -3.05 39.44
C GLY A 127 4.34 -4.33 38.72
N GLN A 128 3.59 -4.75 37.68
CA GLN A 128 3.96 -5.88 36.82
C GLN A 128 4.85 -5.42 35.68
N TYR A 129 6.01 -6.04 35.52
CA TYR A 129 6.90 -5.81 34.37
C TYR A 129 6.31 -6.43 33.09
N LEU A 130 6.13 -5.63 32.06
CA LEU A 130 5.58 -6.06 30.77
C LEU A 130 6.65 -6.16 29.66
N GLY A 131 7.89 -5.84 29.95
CA GLY A 131 9.00 -5.99 29.00
C GLY A 131 9.44 -4.71 28.33
N VAL A 132 10.30 -4.85 27.32
CA VAL A 132 10.81 -3.75 26.48
C VAL A 132 9.76 -3.35 25.45
N TYR A 133 9.45 -2.05 25.40
CA TYR A 133 8.57 -1.46 24.40
C TYR A 133 9.29 -0.35 23.63
N LEU A 134 8.87 -0.10 22.39
CA LEU A 134 9.18 1.15 21.70
C LEU A 134 8.07 2.15 22.02
N LEU A 135 8.40 3.15 22.83
CA LEU A 135 7.55 4.32 23.08
C LEU A 135 7.82 5.33 21.97
N GLY A 136 6.81 5.74 21.24
CA GLY A 136 7.02 6.66 20.15
C GLY A 136 5.80 7.45 19.74
N GLU A 137 6.01 8.25 18.74
CA GLU A 137 5.00 9.10 18.16
C GLU A 137 3.93 8.27 17.42
N LYS A 138 2.68 8.72 17.50
CA LYS A 138 1.64 8.24 16.59
C LYS A 138 1.83 8.93 15.24
N VAL A 139 1.65 8.19 14.14
CA VAL A 139 1.45 8.81 12.82
C VAL A 139 0.18 9.63 12.88
N GLU A 140 0.31 10.95 12.89
CA GLU A 140 -0.80 11.91 12.95
C GLU A 140 -0.40 13.27 12.37
N ILE A 141 -1.39 14.09 12.01
CA ILE A 141 -1.18 15.46 11.56
C ILE A 141 -0.93 16.38 12.77
N GLY A 142 0.08 17.23 12.67
CA GLY A 142 0.36 18.22 13.70
C GLY A 142 1.75 18.84 13.62
N LYS A 143 1.93 19.93 14.34
CA LYS A 143 3.24 20.59 14.46
C LYS A 143 4.25 19.65 15.10
N GLY A 144 5.38 19.43 14.45
CA GLY A 144 6.41 18.47 14.87
C GLY A 144 6.12 17.03 14.43
N ARG A 145 5.07 16.83 13.64
CA ARG A 145 4.71 15.58 12.97
C ARG A 145 4.41 15.90 11.51
N LEU A 146 3.51 15.17 10.84
CA LEU A 146 3.08 15.54 9.50
C LEU A 146 2.35 16.91 9.57
N ASN A 147 3.04 17.97 9.15
CA ASN A 147 2.60 19.34 9.36
C ASN A 147 1.87 19.88 8.13
N LEU A 148 0.57 19.58 8.01
CA LEU A 148 -0.31 20.13 6.98
C LEU A 148 -0.94 21.44 7.45
N GLN A 149 -1.24 22.35 6.52
CA GLN A 149 -1.72 23.70 6.82
C GLN A 149 -3.14 23.99 6.32
N ASP A 150 -3.54 23.35 5.20
CA ASP A 150 -4.89 23.54 4.66
C ASP A 150 -5.92 22.87 5.59
N PRO A 151 -7.04 23.52 5.94
CA PRO A 151 -8.10 22.90 6.74
C PRO A 151 -8.60 21.56 6.23
N ALA A 152 -8.63 21.35 4.90
CA ALA A 152 -8.92 20.08 4.24
C ALA A 152 -7.65 19.26 3.93
N GLY A 153 -6.50 19.66 4.46
CA GLY A 153 -5.27 18.85 4.40
C GLY A 153 -5.46 17.54 5.15
N ALA A 154 -5.17 16.41 4.50
CA ALA A 154 -5.56 15.13 5.02
C ALA A 154 -4.55 14.02 4.73
N MET A 155 -4.58 13.01 5.59
CA MET A 155 -3.79 11.79 5.48
C MET A 155 -4.71 10.60 5.23
N PHE A 156 -4.36 9.82 4.23
CA PHE A 156 -5.06 8.61 3.81
C PHE A 156 -4.16 7.39 3.98
N GLU A 157 -4.76 6.24 4.17
CA GLU A 157 -4.06 4.95 4.16
C GLU A 157 -4.60 4.09 3.03
N LEU A 158 -3.71 3.60 2.15
CA LEU A 158 -4.04 2.47 1.31
C LEU A 158 -4.05 1.23 2.20
N ASP A 159 -5.23 0.65 2.36
CA ASP A 159 -5.44 -0.52 3.20
C ASP A 159 -6.46 -1.46 2.57
N ASN A 160 -5.97 -2.50 1.91
CA ASN A 160 -6.83 -3.49 1.28
C ASN A 160 -7.41 -4.52 2.26
N GLY A 161 -7.02 -4.44 3.54
CA GLY A 161 -7.51 -5.34 4.59
C GLY A 161 -8.66 -4.78 5.42
N PHE A 162 -8.60 -3.48 5.75
CA PHE A 162 -9.48 -2.89 6.77
C PHE A 162 -10.07 -1.52 6.40
N ALA A 163 -9.80 -0.99 5.19
CA ALA A 163 -10.30 0.33 4.80
C ALA A 163 -11.83 0.44 4.91
N THR A 164 -12.56 -0.66 4.67
CA THR A 164 -14.03 -0.71 4.74
C THR A 164 -14.58 -0.66 6.16
N ASP A 165 -13.74 -0.75 7.18
CA ASP A 165 -14.11 -0.61 8.59
C ASP A 165 -14.07 0.87 9.03
N GLU A 166 -13.58 1.77 8.17
CA GLU A 166 -13.51 3.21 8.42
C GLU A 166 -14.74 3.93 7.86
N ASP A 167 -15.12 5.06 8.46
CA ASP A 167 -16.31 5.82 8.06
C ASP A 167 -16.18 6.47 6.67
N HIS A 168 -14.96 6.81 6.28
CA HIS A 168 -14.65 7.50 5.03
C HIS A 168 -13.57 6.77 4.23
N TYR A 169 -13.99 6.07 3.19
CA TYR A 169 -13.10 5.34 2.28
C TYR A 169 -13.62 5.36 0.84
N PHE A 170 -12.74 4.98 -0.10
CA PHE A 170 -13.12 4.74 -1.49
C PHE A 170 -12.24 3.66 -2.13
N PHE A 171 -12.73 3.09 -3.21
CA PHE A 171 -11.99 2.12 -4.02
C PHE A 171 -11.47 2.78 -5.30
N GLU A 172 -10.15 2.75 -5.51
CA GLU A 172 -9.53 3.16 -6.77
C GLU A 172 -9.32 1.91 -7.67
N GLY A 173 -10.23 1.75 -8.61
CA GLY A 173 -10.28 0.56 -9.44
C GLY A 173 -9.04 0.32 -10.29
N ARG A 174 -8.38 1.38 -10.82
CA ARG A 174 -7.18 1.26 -11.66
C ARG A 174 -5.96 0.75 -10.89
N LEU A 175 -5.94 0.93 -9.58
CA LEU A 175 -4.92 0.39 -8.68
C LEU A 175 -5.36 -0.89 -7.99
N ASN A 176 -6.65 -1.23 -8.07
CA ASN A 176 -7.29 -2.31 -7.32
C ASN A 176 -7.02 -2.16 -5.82
N SER A 177 -7.26 -0.96 -5.29
CA SER A 177 -6.89 -0.62 -3.91
C SER A 177 -7.92 0.27 -3.24
N TYR A 178 -8.12 0.05 -1.94
CA TYR A 178 -8.93 0.88 -1.07
C TYR A 178 -8.07 1.93 -0.37
N PHE A 179 -8.62 3.13 -0.22
CA PHE A 179 -8.03 4.23 0.52
C PHE A 179 -9.02 4.69 1.59
N ALA A 180 -8.56 4.80 2.82
CA ALA A 180 -9.34 5.29 3.94
C ALA A 180 -8.76 6.60 4.49
N LEU A 181 -9.62 7.56 4.82
CA LEU A 181 -9.22 8.78 5.51
C LEU A 181 -8.83 8.44 6.95
N LYS A 182 -7.64 8.82 7.38
CA LYS A 182 -7.11 8.52 8.73
C LYS A 182 -7.05 9.74 9.63
N GLU A 183 -6.67 10.88 9.10
CA GLU A 183 -6.64 12.15 9.83
C GLU A 183 -6.83 13.34 8.87
N ILE A 184 -7.34 14.44 9.39
CA ILE A 184 -7.56 15.69 8.69
C ILE A 184 -7.19 16.85 9.62
N VAL A 185 -6.80 17.99 9.07
CA VAL A 185 -6.41 19.17 9.85
C VAL A 185 -7.59 19.71 10.65
N GLU A 186 -8.74 19.95 10.01
CA GLU A 186 -9.98 20.38 10.65
C GLU A 186 -11.07 19.31 10.45
N GLU A 187 -11.46 18.66 11.56
CA GLU A 187 -12.38 17.52 11.56
C GLU A 187 -13.84 18.01 11.64
N ASP A 188 -14.38 18.44 10.49
CA ASP A 188 -15.81 18.71 10.30
C ASP A 188 -16.30 18.16 8.95
N ASP A 189 -17.62 17.98 8.80
CA ASP A 189 -18.22 17.34 7.62
C ASP A 189 -17.85 18.04 6.30
N GLY A 190 -17.72 19.38 6.31
CA GLY A 190 -17.38 20.14 5.11
C GLY A 190 -15.95 19.89 4.64
N HIS A 191 -14.99 19.96 5.56
CA HIS A 191 -13.58 19.70 5.26
C HIS A 191 -13.31 18.21 4.95
N ILE A 192 -13.99 17.29 5.65
CA ILE A 192 -13.93 15.85 5.34
C ILE A 192 -14.37 15.58 3.91
N GLN A 193 -15.54 16.09 3.50
CA GLN A 193 -16.04 15.93 2.13
C GLN A 193 -15.09 16.55 1.10
N GLN A 194 -14.52 17.71 1.42
CA GLN A 194 -13.55 18.38 0.55
C GLN A 194 -12.24 17.58 0.44
N ALA A 195 -11.70 17.07 1.54
CA ALA A 195 -10.50 16.24 1.56
C ALA A 195 -10.68 14.96 0.73
N MET A 196 -11.81 14.26 0.91
CA MET A 196 -12.17 13.08 0.12
C MET A 196 -12.21 13.40 -1.39
N THR A 197 -12.87 14.50 -1.76
CA THR A 197 -13.00 14.96 -3.15
C THR A 197 -11.65 15.33 -3.74
N ASN A 198 -10.83 16.08 -3.02
CA ASN A 198 -9.50 16.52 -3.45
C ASN A 198 -8.59 15.31 -3.73
N PHE A 199 -8.50 14.40 -2.76
CA PHE A 199 -7.65 13.22 -2.87
C PHE A 199 -8.12 12.26 -3.98
N GLN A 200 -9.43 11.99 -4.09
CA GLN A 200 -9.97 11.19 -5.19
C GLN A 200 -9.70 11.80 -6.56
N THR A 201 -9.82 13.13 -6.68
CA THR A 201 -9.55 13.85 -7.94
C THR A 201 -8.06 13.74 -8.31
N ALA A 202 -7.16 13.98 -7.35
CA ALA A 202 -5.73 13.87 -7.57
C ALA A 202 -5.31 12.42 -7.92
N MET A 203 -5.85 11.43 -7.20
CA MET A 203 -5.61 10.02 -7.46
C MET A 203 -6.13 9.60 -8.85
N THR A 204 -7.34 10.05 -9.23
CA THR A 204 -7.91 9.80 -10.55
C THR A 204 -7.05 10.41 -11.66
N ARG A 205 -6.53 11.63 -11.45
CA ARG A 205 -5.61 12.28 -12.40
C ARG A 205 -4.35 11.43 -12.61
N LEU A 206 -3.70 10.99 -11.53
CA LEU A 206 -2.50 10.14 -11.58
C LEU A 206 -2.80 8.81 -12.29
N THR A 207 -3.84 8.10 -11.86
CA THR A 207 -4.16 6.77 -12.39
C THR A 207 -4.64 6.81 -13.83
N THR A 208 -5.33 7.86 -14.24
CA THR A 208 -5.70 8.11 -15.64
C THR A 208 -4.46 8.34 -16.50
N ALA A 209 -3.52 9.16 -16.05
CA ALA A 209 -2.26 9.36 -16.77
C ALA A 209 -1.49 8.05 -16.94
N LEU A 210 -1.39 7.25 -15.89
CA LEU A 210 -0.71 5.94 -15.89
C LEU A 210 -1.43 4.86 -16.73
N THR A 211 -2.65 5.10 -17.19
CA THR A 211 -3.42 4.17 -18.03
C THR A 211 -3.75 4.75 -19.43
N SER A 212 -3.21 5.92 -19.75
CA SER A 212 -3.37 6.55 -21.07
C SER A 212 -2.30 6.08 -22.04
N GLN A 213 -2.56 6.23 -23.34
CA GLN A 213 -1.57 5.92 -24.37
C GLN A 213 -0.29 6.73 -24.16
N GLY A 214 0.86 6.08 -24.17
CA GLY A 214 2.17 6.71 -24.01
C GLY A 214 2.56 7.00 -22.55
N TRP A 215 1.86 6.44 -21.59
CA TRP A 215 2.15 6.60 -20.17
C TRP A 215 3.60 6.27 -19.80
N GLU A 216 4.24 5.33 -20.52
CA GLU A 216 5.65 4.98 -20.30
C GLU A 216 6.62 6.12 -20.62
N ASN A 217 6.16 7.12 -21.37
CA ASN A 217 6.98 8.27 -21.78
C ASN A 217 6.72 9.54 -20.93
N LEU A 218 5.97 9.42 -19.83
CA LEU A 218 5.78 10.54 -18.91
C LEU A 218 7.12 11.06 -18.41
N SER A 219 7.32 12.37 -18.54
CA SER A 219 8.51 13.03 -18.01
C SER A 219 8.41 13.21 -16.50
N LEU A 220 9.55 13.45 -15.86
CA LEU A 220 9.60 13.75 -14.42
C LEU A 220 8.75 14.98 -14.06
N SER A 221 8.75 16.02 -14.92
CA SER A 221 7.93 17.21 -14.72
C SER A 221 6.43 16.89 -14.73
N GLN A 222 5.98 16.09 -15.71
CA GLN A 222 4.57 15.68 -15.78
C GLN A 222 4.14 14.81 -14.57
N LEU A 223 5.02 13.95 -14.08
CA LEU A 223 4.76 13.17 -12.88
C LEU A 223 4.65 14.08 -11.65
N ASN A 224 5.57 15.04 -11.49
CA ASN A 224 5.57 15.98 -10.36
C ASN A 224 4.38 16.96 -10.36
N GLU A 225 3.63 17.07 -11.43
CA GLU A 225 2.34 17.78 -11.42
C GLU A 225 1.21 16.98 -10.74
N MET A 226 1.42 15.69 -10.47
CA MET A 226 0.40 14.79 -9.93
C MET A 226 0.80 14.17 -8.58
N ILE A 227 2.09 13.89 -8.42
CA ILE A 227 2.65 13.24 -7.23
C ILE A 227 4.06 13.75 -6.97
N ASP A 228 4.41 13.94 -5.70
CA ASP A 228 5.81 14.12 -5.29
C ASP A 228 6.59 12.83 -5.59
N VAL A 229 7.26 12.84 -6.73
CA VAL A 229 8.04 11.70 -7.24
C VAL A 229 9.10 11.27 -6.23
N ASP A 230 9.73 12.20 -5.54
CA ASP A 230 10.80 11.91 -4.58
C ASP A 230 10.25 11.23 -3.32
N SER A 231 9.04 11.60 -2.87
CA SER A 231 8.40 10.93 -1.74
C SER A 231 8.10 9.45 -2.06
N LEU A 232 7.52 9.18 -3.24
CA LEU A 232 7.24 7.80 -3.68
C LEU A 232 8.53 7.00 -3.88
N ALA A 233 9.56 7.61 -4.48
CA ALA A 233 10.82 6.93 -4.74
C ALA A 233 11.58 6.58 -3.44
N ARG A 234 11.61 7.49 -2.45
CA ARG A 234 12.19 7.21 -1.12
C ARG A 234 11.42 6.13 -0.38
N TYR A 235 10.08 6.21 -0.39
CA TYR A 235 9.22 5.19 0.20
C TYR A 235 9.47 3.81 -0.42
N TYR A 236 9.54 3.74 -1.75
CA TYR A 236 9.88 2.54 -2.48
C TYR A 236 11.25 1.99 -2.06
N LEU A 237 12.29 2.83 -2.08
CA LEU A 237 13.65 2.41 -1.75
C LEU A 237 13.75 1.82 -0.35
N MET A 238 13.14 2.45 0.65
CA MET A 238 13.16 1.93 2.02
C MET A 238 12.42 0.59 2.11
N ASN A 239 11.16 0.55 1.69
CA ASN A 239 10.32 -0.65 1.82
C ASN A 239 10.84 -1.83 0.99
N GLU A 240 11.36 -1.56 -0.21
CA GLU A 240 11.94 -2.60 -1.05
C GLU A 240 13.29 -3.09 -0.52
N TYR A 241 14.12 -2.18 0.04
CA TYR A 241 15.41 -2.56 0.62
C TYR A 241 15.23 -3.50 1.81
N VAL A 242 14.33 -3.18 2.73
CA VAL A 242 14.08 -4.01 3.92
C VAL A 242 13.12 -5.17 3.67
N LEU A 243 12.54 -5.28 2.47
CA LEU A 243 11.50 -6.24 2.09
C LEU A 243 10.34 -6.24 3.09
N ASN A 244 9.69 -5.08 3.22
CA ASN A 244 8.45 -4.99 3.98
C ASN A 244 7.31 -5.60 3.15
N GLY A 245 6.94 -6.84 3.46
CA GLY A 245 5.95 -7.60 2.69
C GLY A 245 4.51 -7.07 2.79
N GLU A 246 4.22 -6.18 3.72
CA GLU A 246 2.90 -5.55 3.89
C GLU A 246 2.82 -4.20 3.16
N SER A 247 3.96 -3.58 2.83
CA SER A 247 4.00 -2.33 2.08
C SER A 247 3.27 -2.44 0.73
N PHE A 248 2.69 -1.34 0.28
CA PHE A 248 1.90 -1.23 -0.95
C PHE A 248 0.58 -2.03 -0.98
N PHE A 249 0.24 -2.76 0.08
CA PHE A 249 -1.01 -3.50 0.24
C PHE A 249 -1.85 -3.00 1.43
N THR A 250 -1.18 -2.67 2.53
CA THR A 250 -1.75 -2.08 3.76
C THR A 250 -0.70 -1.18 4.39
N SER A 251 -1.09 -0.36 5.36
CA SER A 251 -0.18 0.54 6.09
C SER A 251 0.63 1.47 5.18
N PHE A 252 0.08 1.79 4.00
CA PHE A 252 0.70 2.63 2.99
C PHE A 252 0.06 4.01 3.02
N PHE A 253 0.69 4.93 3.77
CA PHE A 253 0.17 6.27 3.97
C PHE A 253 0.43 7.20 2.79
N TRP A 254 -0.55 8.08 2.56
CA TRP A 254 -0.55 9.15 1.58
C TRP A 254 -1.09 10.41 2.23
N TYR A 255 -0.66 11.57 1.73
CA TYR A 255 -1.24 12.82 2.19
C TYR A 255 -1.31 13.86 1.08
N GLN A 256 -2.14 14.88 1.30
CA GLN A 256 -2.31 16.03 0.42
C GLN A 256 -2.67 17.25 1.28
N ASP A 257 -1.97 18.36 1.09
CA ASP A 257 -2.22 19.62 1.83
C ASP A 257 -3.18 20.53 1.04
N GLY A 258 -4.44 20.07 0.88
CA GLY A 258 -5.47 20.77 0.14
C GLY A 258 -5.48 20.54 -1.37
N ALA A 259 -6.43 21.19 -2.06
CA ALA A 259 -6.71 20.95 -3.49
C ALA A 259 -5.58 21.37 -4.44
N SER A 260 -4.77 22.35 -4.05
CA SER A 260 -3.66 22.89 -4.88
C SER A 260 -2.38 22.08 -4.78
N ASP A 261 -2.30 21.17 -3.82
CA ASP A 261 -1.13 20.32 -3.61
C ASP A 261 -1.20 19.05 -4.46
N VAL A 262 -0.05 18.41 -4.66
CA VAL A 262 0.04 17.09 -5.30
C VAL A 262 -0.09 15.98 -4.27
N LEU A 263 -0.19 14.74 -4.74
CA LEU A 263 -0.14 13.58 -3.85
C LEU A 263 1.28 13.38 -3.29
N HIS A 264 1.38 13.13 -2.00
CA HIS A 264 2.61 12.74 -1.33
C HIS A 264 2.50 11.36 -0.71
N VAL A 265 3.62 10.67 -0.56
CA VAL A 265 3.71 9.31 -0.01
C VAL A 265 4.49 9.32 1.29
N GLY A 266 3.93 8.67 2.29
CA GLY A 266 4.42 8.61 3.66
C GLY A 266 3.35 9.10 4.65
N PRO A 267 3.66 9.10 5.95
CA PRO A 267 4.89 8.64 6.62
C PRO A 267 5.12 7.14 6.52
N LEU A 268 6.33 6.71 6.88
CA LEU A 268 6.68 5.30 7.03
C LEU A 268 5.97 4.67 8.23
N TRP A 269 5.55 3.41 8.09
CA TRP A 269 4.82 2.69 9.13
C TRP A 269 4.96 1.17 8.99
N ASP A 270 4.92 0.43 10.13
CA ASP A 270 4.78 -1.01 10.24
C ASP A 270 5.93 -1.85 9.66
N PHE A 271 7.06 -1.89 10.37
CA PHE A 271 8.29 -2.57 9.94
C PHE A 271 8.68 -3.78 10.80
N ASP A 272 7.78 -4.32 11.61
CA ASP A 272 8.08 -5.46 12.48
C ASP A 272 8.19 -6.80 11.73
N THR A 273 7.67 -6.86 10.49
CA THR A 273 7.65 -8.08 9.67
C THR A 273 8.64 -8.07 8.50
N CYS A 274 9.58 -7.13 8.45
CA CYS A 274 10.60 -7.03 7.39
C CYS A 274 11.91 -7.79 7.71
N MET A 275 12.90 -7.65 6.84
CA MET A 275 14.26 -8.18 7.02
C MET A 275 14.31 -9.68 7.35
N GLY A 276 13.59 -10.50 6.57
CA GLY A 276 13.57 -11.95 6.70
C GLY A 276 12.63 -12.50 7.78
N ASN A 277 11.82 -11.64 8.43
CA ASN A 277 10.88 -12.06 9.47
C ASN A 277 9.66 -12.85 8.95
N LYS A 278 9.45 -12.86 7.64
CA LYS A 278 8.49 -13.74 6.92
C LYS A 278 9.17 -14.67 5.92
N ASN A 279 10.41 -15.10 6.22
CA ASN A 279 11.23 -15.96 5.37
C ASN A 279 11.63 -15.36 4.01
N GLU A 280 11.60 -14.02 3.87
CA GLU A 280 12.03 -13.34 2.65
C GLU A 280 13.53 -13.56 2.41
N LYS A 281 13.87 -13.86 1.16
CA LYS A 281 15.26 -14.00 0.72
C LYS A 281 15.84 -12.65 0.36
N VAL A 282 17.12 -12.45 0.61
CA VAL A 282 17.84 -11.21 0.28
C VAL A 282 17.77 -10.82 -1.20
N THR A 283 17.41 -11.74 -2.08
CA THR A 283 17.25 -11.55 -3.53
C THR A 283 15.82 -11.25 -3.96
N ASP A 284 14.85 -11.32 -3.05
CA ASP A 284 13.44 -11.10 -3.37
C ASP A 284 13.14 -9.62 -3.63
N TYR A 285 12.02 -9.37 -4.30
CA TYR A 285 11.47 -8.04 -4.58
C TYR A 285 9.97 -8.07 -4.34
N ASN A 286 9.43 -7.03 -3.68
CA ASN A 286 8.03 -6.95 -3.30
C ASN A 286 7.23 -5.95 -4.16
N ALA A 287 7.64 -4.69 -4.19
CA ALA A 287 6.86 -3.62 -4.80
C ALA A 287 6.52 -3.85 -6.27
N SER A 288 7.52 -4.28 -7.06
CA SER A 288 7.35 -4.57 -8.49
C SER A 288 6.57 -5.86 -8.78
N SER A 289 6.34 -6.70 -7.78
CA SER A 289 5.57 -7.95 -7.93
C SER A 289 4.13 -7.83 -7.46
N THR A 290 3.84 -7.00 -6.46
CA THR A 290 2.54 -6.90 -5.79
C THR A 290 1.75 -5.64 -6.14
N SER A 291 2.41 -4.47 -6.21
CA SER A 291 1.75 -3.20 -6.43
C SER A 291 1.54 -2.86 -7.90
N VAL A 292 0.28 -2.61 -8.31
CA VAL A 292 -0.05 -2.12 -9.65
C VAL A 292 0.60 -0.76 -9.92
N LEU A 293 0.56 0.15 -8.93
CA LEU A 293 1.19 1.46 -9.02
C LEU A 293 2.70 1.33 -9.29
N MET A 294 3.41 0.57 -8.46
CA MET A 294 4.85 0.45 -8.58
C MET A 294 5.28 -0.28 -9.85
N LYS A 295 4.51 -1.28 -10.30
CA LYS A 295 4.72 -1.91 -11.61
C LYS A 295 4.73 -0.89 -12.73
N LYS A 296 3.79 0.06 -12.73
CA LYS A 296 3.72 1.11 -13.74
C LYS A 296 4.84 2.14 -13.55
N MET A 297 4.97 2.71 -12.36
CA MET A 297 5.95 3.76 -12.08
C MET A 297 7.38 3.34 -12.41
N LEU A 298 7.80 2.14 -12.00
CA LEU A 298 9.14 1.61 -12.28
C LEU A 298 9.40 1.35 -13.78
N ASN A 299 8.36 1.23 -14.60
CA ASN A 299 8.47 1.11 -16.06
C ASN A 299 8.48 2.47 -16.79
N ILE A 300 8.35 3.59 -16.09
CA ILE A 300 8.56 4.94 -16.65
C ILE A 300 10.06 5.26 -16.52
N PRO A 301 10.82 5.41 -17.63
CA PRO A 301 12.26 5.62 -17.56
C PRO A 301 12.67 6.81 -16.71
N ALA A 302 11.92 7.93 -16.77
CA ALA A 302 12.19 9.12 -15.98
C ALA A 302 12.05 8.86 -14.46
N PHE A 303 11.01 8.13 -14.02
CA PHE A 303 10.87 7.74 -12.63
C PHE A 303 11.97 6.76 -12.19
N TYR A 304 12.24 5.76 -13.00
CA TYR A 304 13.28 4.77 -12.69
C TYR A 304 14.67 5.41 -12.57
N GLN A 305 15.01 6.32 -13.48
CA GLN A 305 16.25 7.09 -13.37
C GLN A 305 16.32 7.86 -12.05
N ARG A 306 15.21 8.49 -11.64
CA ARG A 306 15.14 9.21 -10.35
C ARG A 306 15.33 8.27 -9.17
N VAL A 307 14.74 7.09 -9.19
CA VAL A 307 14.97 6.04 -8.19
C VAL A 307 16.45 5.66 -8.11
N GLN A 308 17.13 5.50 -9.25
CA GLN A 308 18.57 5.17 -9.27
C GLN A 308 19.45 6.29 -8.70
N GLU A 309 19.11 7.56 -9.00
CA GLU A 309 19.80 8.73 -8.44
C GLU A 309 19.66 8.76 -6.91
N LEU A 310 18.42 8.60 -6.40
CA LEU A 310 18.16 8.57 -4.97
C LEU A 310 18.79 7.34 -4.29
N TYR A 311 18.75 6.17 -4.94
CA TYR A 311 19.47 5.00 -4.42
C TYR A 311 20.96 5.25 -4.31
N THR A 312 21.59 5.87 -5.31
CA THR A 312 23.02 6.22 -5.27
C THR A 312 23.32 7.14 -4.08
N ARG A 313 22.45 8.12 -3.82
CA ARG A 313 22.56 9.05 -2.69
C ARG A 313 22.41 8.34 -1.34
N TYR A 314 21.40 7.48 -1.17
CA TYR A 314 21.06 6.86 0.11
C TYR A 314 21.65 5.44 0.31
N LYS A 315 22.35 4.90 -0.68
CA LYS A 315 23.00 3.60 -0.57
C LYS A 315 23.88 3.46 0.68
N PRO A 316 24.72 4.44 1.06
CA PRO A 316 25.52 4.33 2.28
C PRO A 316 24.68 4.18 3.55
N VAL A 317 23.54 4.87 3.64
CA VAL A 317 22.59 4.77 4.76
C VAL A 317 21.99 3.36 4.81
N LEU A 318 21.41 2.90 3.70
CA LEU A 318 20.77 1.58 3.60
C LEU A 318 21.76 0.45 3.90
N THR A 319 22.94 0.47 3.29
CA THR A 319 23.94 -0.58 3.51
C THR A 319 24.61 -0.49 4.89
N GLY A 320 24.57 0.69 5.54
CA GLY A 320 25.07 0.93 6.88
C GLY A 320 24.20 0.36 8.01
N MET A 321 22.93 0.03 7.75
CA MET A 321 21.99 -0.48 8.76
C MET A 321 22.53 -1.71 9.52
N ALA A 322 23.23 -2.62 8.82
CA ALA A 322 23.83 -3.81 9.46
C ALA A 322 24.83 -3.46 10.58
N GLY A 323 25.54 -2.33 10.45
CA GLY A 323 26.49 -1.84 11.44
C GLY A 323 25.86 -1.25 12.70
N GLN A 324 24.56 -0.92 12.65
CA GLN A 324 23.85 -0.33 13.80
C GLN A 324 23.33 -1.39 14.80
N VAL A 325 23.31 -2.67 14.40
CA VAL A 325 22.75 -3.76 15.22
C VAL A 325 23.40 -3.86 16.60
N ASP A 326 24.72 -3.71 16.70
CA ASP A 326 25.42 -3.78 17.98
C ASP A 326 25.11 -2.58 18.89
N GLY A 327 24.98 -1.39 18.31
CA GLY A 327 24.57 -0.19 19.06
C GLY A 327 23.18 -0.34 19.68
N LEU A 328 22.21 -0.85 18.93
CA LEU A 328 20.85 -1.11 19.42
C LEU A 328 20.81 -2.25 20.45
N ARG A 329 21.63 -3.30 20.26
CA ARG A 329 21.83 -4.34 21.26
C ARG A 329 22.31 -3.75 22.60
N ASP A 330 23.32 -2.88 22.54
CA ASP A 330 23.92 -2.27 23.74
C ASP A 330 22.95 -1.26 24.40
N GLU A 331 22.12 -0.57 23.61
CA GLU A 331 21.06 0.31 24.10
C GLU A 331 20.01 -0.49 24.89
N ILE A 332 19.47 -1.58 24.33
CA ILE A 332 18.49 -2.43 25.01
C ILE A 332 19.14 -3.14 26.23
N GLY A 333 20.36 -3.60 26.06
CA GLY A 333 21.18 -4.16 27.13
C GLY A 333 20.49 -5.30 27.88
N VAL A 334 20.55 -5.24 29.21
CA VAL A 334 20.00 -6.27 30.12
C VAL A 334 18.46 -6.35 30.08
N SER A 335 17.78 -5.31 29.56
CA SER A 335 16.33 -5.32 29.44
C SER A 335 15.84 -6.38 28.46
N ALA A 336 16.67 -6.78 27.48
CA ALA A 336 16.35 -7.91 26.61
C ALA A 336 16.23 -9.21 27.40
N ASP A 337 17.16 -9.49 28.30
CA ASP A 337 17.12 -10.68 29.17
C ASP A 337 15.85 -10.67 30.03
N LEU A 338 15.50 -9.51 30.62
CA LEU A 338 14.30 -9.35 31.43
C LEU A 338 13.02 -9.54 30.59
N ASN A 339 13.01 -9.01 29.37
CA ASN A 339 11.90 -9.19 28.44
C ASN A 339 11.64 -10.67 28.15
N TYR A 340 12.70 -11.46 27.88
CA TYR A 340 12.56 -12.87 27.57
C TYR A 340 12.37 -13.77 28.79
N LEU A 341 12.73 -13.29 29.98
CA LEU A 341 12.29 -13.93 31.24
C LEU A 341 10.79 -13.75 31.47
N ARG A 342 10.24 -12.60 31.08
CA ARG A 342 8.79 -12.33 31.18
C ARG A 342 8.01 -13.05 30.09
N TRP A 343 8.52 -13.03 28.86
CA TRP A 343 7.90 -13.62 27.67
C TRP A 343 8.80 -14.72 27.13
N SER A 344 8.52 -15.95 27.47
CA SER A 344 9.35 -17.11 27.06
C SER A 344 9.09 -17.49 25.59
N THR A 345 9.36 -16.57 24.65
CA THR A 345 9.08 -16.74 23.23
C THR A 345 10.28 -17.22 22.40
N LEU A 346 11.53 -17.05 22.89
CA LEU A 346 12.72 -17.52 22.18
C LEU A 346 12.66 -19.02 21.95
N GLY A 347 12.98 -19.45 20.72
CA GLY A 347 12.90 -20.85 20.27
C GLY A 347 11.50 -21.37 19.97
N ALA A 348 10.45 -20.55 20.20
CA ALA A 348 9.09 -20.92 19.90
C ALA A 348 8.72 -20.68 18.43
N ALA A 349 7.62 -21.29 17.98
CA ALA A 349 6.99 -20.96 16.71
C ALA A 349 6.45 -19.52 16.77
N ASN A 350 6.57 -18.78 15.66
CA ASN A 350 5.91 -17.48 15.55
C ASN A 350 4.40 -17.71 15.38
N PRO A 351 3.54 -17.14 16.23
CA PRO A 351 2.09 -17.32 16.12
C PRO A 351 1.48 -16.67 14.87
N LYS A 352 2.12 -15.62 14.30
CA LYS A 352 1.64 -14.99 13.07
C LYS A 352 1.82 -15.94 11.87
N PRO A 353 0.76 -16.21 11.08
CA PRO A 353 0.87 -17.05 9.89
C PRO A 353 1.97 -16.59 8.93
N GLY A 354 2.83 -17.52 8.51
CA GLY A 354 3.98 -17.23 7.63
C GLY A 354 5.16 -16.55 8.33
N GLY A 355 5.07 -16.26 9.63
CA GLY A 355 6.17 -15.70 10.39
C GLY A 355 7.34 -16.68 10.56
N THR A 356 8.56 -16.17 10.54
CA THR A 356 9.76 -16.96 10.82
C THR A 356 9.74 -17.43 12.29
N PRO A 357 10.04 -18.70 12.60
CA PRO A 357 10.19 -19.14 13.98
C PRO A 357 11.21 -18.30 14.74
N PHE A 358 10.88 -17.96 15.98
CA PHE A 358 11.74 -17.16 16.82
C PHE A 358 13.12 -17.82 17.05
N ALA A 359 14.16 -17.02 17.04
CA ALA A 359 15.52 -17.50 17.29
C ALA A 359 15.64 -18.15 18.67
N PRO A 360 16.50 -19.18 18.86
CA PRO A 360 16.72 -19.82 20.15
C PRO A 360 17.26 -18.88 21.21
N THR A 361 18.01 -17.83 20.80
CA THR A 361 18.60 -16.83 21.69
C THR A 361 18.45 -15.43 21.11
N TYR A 362 18.51 -14.41 21.96
CA TYR A 362 18.49 -13.01 21.52
C TYR A 362 19.67 -12.66 20.61
N ASP A 363 20.88 -13.15 20.94
CA ASP A 363 22.07 -12.97 20.09
C ASP A 363 21.90 -13.57 18.70
N GLU A 364 21.22 -14.71 18.59
CA GLU A 364 20.92 -15.30 17.27
C GLU A 364 19.86 -14.48 16.53
N ALA A 365 18.85 -13.94 17.20
CA ALA A 365 17.87 -13.04 16.57
C ALA A 365 18.56 -11.82 15.94
N LEU A 366 19.46 -11.18 16.69
CA LEU A 366 20.28 -10.06 16.20
C LEU A 366 21.20 -10.48 15.03
N SER A 367 21.82 -11.65 15.15
CA SER A 367 22.69 -12.20 14.09
C SER A 367 21.92 -12.46 12.79
N ARG A 368 20.66 -12.94 12.87
CA ARG A 368 19.78 -13.12 11.71
C ARG A 368 19.52 -11.79 11.00
N VAL A 369 19.16 -10.74 11.72
CA VAL A 369 18.95 -9.40 11.15
C VAL A 369 20.23 -8.88 10.48
N ARG A 370 21.37 -8.95 11.16
CA ARG A 370 22.65 -8.51 10.63
C ARG A 370 23.03 -9.27 9.36
N THR A 371 22.91 -10.60 9.38
CA THR A 371 23.26 -11.47 8.23
C THR A 371 22.35 -11.15 7.04
N TRP A 372 21.05 -10.97 7.29
CA TRP A 372 20.09 -10.61 6.26
C TRP A 372 20.43 -9.25 5.63
N LEU A 373 20.66 -8.21 6.44
CA LEU A 373 21.03 -6.87 5.96
C LEU A 373 22.34 -6.87 5.19
N THR A 374 23.36 -7.61 5.65
CA THR A 374 24.63 -7.75 4.95
C THR A 374 24.44 -8.46 3.59
N GLY A 375 23.64 -9.51 3.56
CA GLY A 375 23.28 -10.19 2.32
C GLY A 375 22.50 -9.27 1.37
N ARG A 376 21.56 -8.49 1.91
CA ARG A 376 20.76 -7.54 1.14
C ARG A 376 21.62 -6.42 0.54
N ALA A 377 22.54 -5.87 1.31
CA ALA A 377 23.48 -4.85 0.83
C ALA A 377 24.27 -5.29 -0.41
N ASN A 378 24.61 -6.58 -0.48
CA ASN A 378 25.33 -7.16 -1.63
C ASN A 378 24.39 -7.53 -2.80
N ALA A 379 23.15 -7.90 -2.52
CA ALA A 379 22.21 -8.40 -3.52
C ALA A 379 21.31 -7.33 -4.12
N PHE A 380 21.01 -6.27 -3.35
CA PHE A 380 20.02 -5.27 -3.76
C PHE A 380 20.56 -4.28 -4.77
N THR A 381 19.83 -4.17 -5.85
CA THR A 381 19.90 -3.04 -6.80
C THR A 381 18.47 -2.75 -7.21
N PRO A 382 18.01 -1.48 -7.19
CA PRO A 382 16.70 -1.15 -7.74
C PRO A 382 16.60 -1.70 -9.14
N THR A 383 15.61 -2.53 -9.39
CA THR A 383 15.47 -3.25 -10.65
C THR A 383 14.09 -2.99 -11.23
N VAL A 384 14.05 -2.59 -12.50
CA VAL A 384 12.83 -2.69 -13.29
C VAL A 384 12.64 -4.16 -13.63
N ARG A 385 11.58 -4.77 -13.11
CA ARG A 385 11.10 -6.02 -13.72
C ARG A 385 10.19 -5.60 -14.86
N PRO A 386 10.53 -5.86 -16.11
CA PRO A 386 9.66 -5.52 -17.22
C PRO A 386 8.27 -6.09 -16.94
N GLN A 387 7.26 -5.23 -16.94
CA GLN A 387 5.88 -5.69 -16.87
C GLN A 387 5.63 -6.50 -18.14
N GLN A 388 5.48 -7.82 -18.02
CA GLN A 388 5.22 -8.67 -19.18
C GLN A 388 3.85 -8.33 -19.75
N LEU A 389 2.80 -8.35 -18.91
CA LEU A 389 1.45 -7.93 -19.26
C LEU A 389 1.22 -6.48 -18.88
N GLY A 390 0.92 -5.62 -19.83
CA GLY A 390 0.56 -4.22 -19.63
C GLY A 390 -0.71 -3.85 -20.38
N TYR A 391 -1.28 -2.68 -20.07
CA TYR A 391 -2.41 -2.14 -20.81
C TYR A 391 -2.43 -0.62 -20.79
N TYR A 392 -3.09 -0.03 -21.78
CA TYR A 392 -3.45 1.39 -21.84
C TYR A 392 -4.73 1.56 -22.68
N PHE A 393 -5.34 2.73 -22.60
CA PHE A 393 -6.52 3.07 -23.39
C PHE A 393 -6.18 4.16 -24.42
N ASN A 394 -6.93 4.20 -25.54
CA ASN A 394 -6.92 5.37 -26.41
C ASN A 394 -7.52 6.60 -25.72
N ALA A 395 -7.35 7.80 -26.29
CA ALA A 395 -7.81 9.04 -25.68
C ALA A 395 -9.32 9.09 -25.41
N SER A 396 -10.12 8.49 -26.28
CA SER A 396 -11.58 8.39 -26.12
C SER A 396 -12.03 7.24 -25.20
N ARG A 397 -11.09 6.42 -24.72
CA ARG A 397 -11.35 5.22 -23.90
C ARG A 397 -12.37 4.23 -24.52
N THR A 398 -12.40 4.15 -25.84
CA THR A 398 -13.22 3.19 -26.59
C THR A 398 -12.47 1.92 -26.94
N VAL A 399 -11.14 1.96 -26.89
CA VAL A 399 -10.25 0.83 -27.18
C VAL A 399 -9.23 0.68 -26.06
N MET A 400 -9.13 -0.52 -25.52
CA MET A 400 -8.06 -0.96 -24.65
C MET A 400 -6.97 -1.64 -25.47
N TYR A 401 -5.73 -1.28 -25.25
CA TYR A 401 -4.56 -1.94 -25.83
C TYR A 401 -3.91 -2.81 -24.77
N LEU A 402 -3.84 -4.11 -25.01
CA LEU A 402 -3.11 -5.04 -24.17
C LEU A 402 -1.72 -5.25 -24.75
N THR A 403 -0.71 -5.20 -23.90
CA THR A 403 0.69 -5.36 -24.32
C THR A 403 1.36 -6.49 -23.56
N TYR A 404 2.24 -7.25 -24.24
CA TYR A 404 3.00 -8.33 -23.61
C TYR A 404 4.44 -8.40 -24.13
N SER A 405 5.40 -8.56 -23.21
CA SER A 405 6.82 -8.71 -23.56
C SER A 405 7.20 -10.18 -23.62
N ALA A 406 7.33 -10.71 -24.82
CA ALA A 406 7.74 -12.10 -25.06
C ALA A 406 8.50 -12.21 -26.40
N PRO A 407 9.77 -11.80 -26.45
CA PRO A 407 10.54 -11.73 -27.70
C PRO A 407 10.75 -13.09 -28.40
N SER A 408 10.67 -14.17 -27.65
CA SER A 408 10.84 -15.54 -28.19
C SER A 408 9.58 -16.14 -28.78
N GLN A 409 8.40 -15.49 -28.63
CA GLN A 409 7.15 -16.00 -29.17
C GLN A 409 6.96 -15.58 -30.62
N THR A 410 6.31 -16.44 -31.40
CA THR A 410 6.01 -16.19 -32.82
C THR A 410 4.55 -15.76 -33.03
N SER A 411 3.69 -16.02 -32.07
CA SER A 411 2.27 -15.61 -32.08
C SER A 411 1.76 -15.52 -30.65
N LEU A 412 0.97 -14.48 -30.37
CA LEU A 412 0.28 -14.32 -29.08
C LEU A 412 -1.17 -13.89 -29.32
N ARG A 413 -2.05 -14.31 -28.41
CA ARG A 413 -3.43 -13.86 -28.31
C ARG A 413 -3.85 -13.68 -26.87
N PHE A 414 -4.80 -12.78 -26.66
CA PHE A 414 -5.36 -12.47 -25.38
C PHE A 414 -6.81 -12.96 -25.31
N ALA A 415 -7.17 -13.63 -24.24
CA ALA A 415 -8.54 -13.91 -23.86
C ALA A 415 -8.97 -12.87 -22.83
N VAL A 416 -10.08 -12.17 -23.06
CA VAL A 416 -10.56 -11.06 -22.24
C VAL A 416 -12.04 -11.27 -21.94
N TRP A 417 -12.43 -11.11 -20.68
CA TRP A 417 -13.83 -11.19 -20.24
C TRP A 417 -14.06 -10.41 -18.93
N GLY A 418 -15.29 -9.98 -18.69
CA GLY A 418 -15.71 -9.36 -17.45
C GLY A 418 -15.70 -10.36 -16.27
N GLN A 419 -15.35 -9.90 -15.09
CA GLN A 419 -15.30 -10.76 -13.90
C GLN A 419 -16.69 -11.03 -13.32
N GLN A 420 -17.63 -10.10 -13.46
CA GLN A 420 -18.91 -10.11 -12.73
C GLN A 420 -19.79 -11.31 -13.10
N ASP A 421 -19.98 -11.59 -14.37
CA ASP A 421 -20.85 -12.65 -14.87
C ASP A 421 -20.07 -13.82 -15.51
N GLY A 422 -18.82 -14.02 -15.09
CA GLY A 422 -17.93 -15.05 -15.58
C GLY A 422 -17.49 -14.79 -17.03
N GLN A 423 -17.45 -15.84 -17.86
CA GLN A 423 -16.96 -15.73 -19.25
C GLN A 423 -18.09 -15.45 -20.28
N ASN A 424 -19.15 -14.76 -19.87
CA ASN A 424 -20.31 -14.47 -20.74
C ASN A 424 -19.97 -13.59 -21.94
N ASP A 425 -18.97 -12.72 -21.80
CA ASP A 425 -18.46 -11.80 -22.83
C ASP A 425 -17.02 -12.11 -23.27
N LEU A 426 -16.59 -13.37 -23.12
CA LEU A 426 -15.23 -13.79 -23.50
C LEU A 426 -14.95 -13.56 -25.00
N HIS A 427 -13.93 -12.74 -25.25
CA HIS A 427 -13.43 -12.50 -26.61
C HIS A 427 -11.92 -12.82 -26.70
N TRP A 428 -11.49 -13.25 -27.87
CA TRP A 428 -10.11 -13.54 -28.20
C TRP A 428 -9.54 -12.50 -29.14
N TYR A 429 -8.41 -11.88 -28.76
CA TYR A 429 -7.74 -10.84 -29.52
C TYR A 429 -6.35 -11.29 -29.96
N GLN A 430 -6.11 -11.26 -31.29
CA GLN A 430 -4.81 -11.59 -31.85
C GLN A 430 -3.86 -10.42 -31.66
N ALA A 431 -2.67 -10.67 -31.09
CA ALA A 431 -1.64 -9.66 -30.95
C ALA A 431 -0.77 -9.53 -32.20
N LYS A 432 -0.25 -8.33 -32.42
CA LYS A 432 0.76 -8.00 -33.44
C LYS A 432 2.00 -7.43 -32.75
N GLN A 433 3.17 -7.66 -33.33
CA GLN A 433 4.39 -7.04 -32.83
C GLN A 433 4.45 -5.55 -33.21
N GLN A 434 4.66 -4.70 -32.20
CA GLN A 434 4.86 -3.26 -32.34
C GLN A 434 5.94 -2.81 -31.34
N ASN A 435 6.98 -2.13 -31.80
CA ASN A 435 8.07 -1.60 -30.98
C ASN A 435 8.67 -2.61 -29.98
N GLY A 436 8.86 -3.85 -30.40
CA GLY A 436 9.43 -4.92 -29.57
C GLY A 436 8.49 -5.56 -28.53
N ARG A 437 7.21 -5.19 -28.54
CA ARG A 437 6.15 -5.79 -27.73
C ARG A 437 5.04 -6.36 -28.59
N TRP A 438 4.32 -7.33 -28.05
CA TRP A 438 3.06 -7.81 -28.60
C TRP A 438 1.93 -6.89 -28.16
N VAL A 439 1.11 -6.41 -29.09
CA VAL A 439 0.00 -5.49 -28.82
C VAL A 439 -1.28 -6.08 -29.43
N ALA A 440 -2.34 -6.15 -28.63
CA ALA A 440 -3.68 -6.47 -29.09
C ALA A 440 -4.62 -5.29 -28.85
N GLU A 441 -5.44 -4.98 -29.83
CA GLU A 441 -6.52 -4.00 -29.73
C GLU A 441 -7.79 -4.69 -29.24
N VAL A 442 -8.37 -4.18 -28.17
CA VAL A 442 -9.60 -4.66 -27.54
C VAL A 442 -10.64 -3.55 -27.62
N PRO A 443 -11.50 -3.54 -28.65
CA PRO A 443 -12.62 -2.60 -28.71
C PRO A 443 -13.58 -2.86 -27.54
N LEU A 444 -13.79 -1.86 -26.70
CA LEU A 444 -14.62 -2.01 -25.49
C LEU A 444 -16.10 -2.22 -25.81
N VAL A 445 -16.52 -1.89 -27.03
CA VAL A 445 -17.87 -2.22 -27.57
C VAL A 445 -18.18 -3.72 -27.60
N ASN A 446 -17.14 -4.56 -27.65
CA ASN A 446 -17.31 -6.03 -27.61
C ASN A 446 -17.66 -6.53 -26.21
N HIS A 447 -17.56 -5.68 -25.19
CA HIS A 447 -17.79 -6.00 -23.81
C HIS A 447 -19.03 -5.27 -23.28
N GLN A 448 -19.70 -5.87 -22.28
CA GLN A 448 -21.05 -5.45 -21.91
C GLN A 448 -21.12 -4.73 -20.56
N GLU A 449 -20.07 -4.83 -19.76
CA GLU A 449 -20.07 -4.32 -18.38
C GLU A 449 -18.87 -3.42 -18.10
N THR A 450 -19.00 -2.56 -17.09
CA THR A 450 -17.87 -1.86 -16.45
C THR A 450 -17.37 -2.70 -15.29
N GLY A 451 -16.12 -2.48 -14.87
CA GLY A 451 -15.56 -3.17 -13.73
C GLY A 451 -14.26 -3.90 -14.07
N THR A 452 -13.98 -4.96 -13.33
CA THR A 452 -12.75 -5.74 -13.49
C THR A 452 -12.88 -6.73 -14.64
N TYR A 453 -11.92 -6.67 -15.57
CA TYR A 453 -11.77 -7.61 -16.67
C TYR A 453 -10.60 -8.55 -16.41
N MET A 454 -10.82 -9.83 -16.65
CA MET A 454 -9.78 -10.86 -16.64
C MET A 454 -9.09 -10.89 -18.00
N VAL A 455 -7.76 -10.95 -17.99
CA VAL A 455 -6.92 -11.01 -19.19
C VAL A 455 -5.97 -12.19 -19.06
N HIS A 456 -6.07 -13.12 -19.99
CA HIS A 456 -5.13 -14.24 -20.10
C HIS A 456 -4.34 -14.13 -21.41
N VAL A 457 -3.03 -14.41 -21.34
CA VAL A 457 -2.09 -14.37 -22.46
C VAL A 457 -1.73 -15.78 -22.88
N TYR A 458 -1.95 -16.11 -24.15
CA TYR A 458 -1.66 -17.43 -24.69
C TYR A 458 -0.70 -17.36 -25.88
N ASN A 459 0.15 -18.37 -26.01
CA ASN A 459 0.91 -18.62 -27.22
C ASN A 459 0.09 -19.45 -28.23
N GLN A 460 0.74 -19.86 -29.33
CA GLN A 460 0.11 -20.63 -30.41
C GLN A 460 -0.46 -22.00 -29.99
N ASN A 461 -0.01 -22.57 -28.86
CA ASN A 461 -0.44 -23.90 -28.40
C ASN A 461 -1.87 -23.89 -27.82
N GLY A 462 -2.40 -22.70 -27.48
CA GLY A 462 -3.76 -22.57 -26.93
C GLY A 462 -3.96 -23.21 -25.55
N LEU A 463 -5.24 -23.46 -25.21
CA LEU A 463 -5.65 -24.04 -23.94
C LEU A 463 -5.34 -25.53 -23.85
N PRO A 464 -4.91 -26.04 -22.65
CA PRO A 464 -4.45 -25.32 -21.47
C PRO A 464 -2.94 -25.02 -21.50
N GLN A 465 -2.17 -25.64 -22.40
CA GLN A 465 -0.69 -25.64 -22.39
C GLN A 465 -0.08 -24.31 -22.84
N GLY A 466 -0.88 -23.47 -23.48
CA GLY A 466 -0.40 -22.21 -24.07
C GLY A 466 -0.51 -20.98 -23.15
N LEU A 467 -1.03 -21.11 -21.93
CA LEU A 467 -1.14 -19.99 -21.01
C LEU A 467 0.25 -19.54 -20.57
N LEU A 468 0.58 -18.28 -20.86
CA LEU A 468 1.88 -17.67 -20.51
C LEU A 468 1.77 -16.79 -19.27
N ASP A 469 0.66 -16.06 -19.14
CA ASP A 469 0.46 -15.07 -18.07
C ASP A 469 -1.03 -14.74 -17.93
N HIS A 470 -1.40 -14.10 -16.82
CA HIS A 470 -2.73 -13.61 -16.58
C HIS A 470 -2.70 -12.37 -15.67
N GLY A 471 -3.76 -11.57 -15.76
CA GLY A 471 -3.92 -10.37 -14.95
C GLY A 471 -5.31 -9.80 -15.05
N THR A 472 -5.50 -8.64 -14.45
CA THR A 472 -6.77 -7.91 -14.48
C THR A 472 -6.59 -6.51 -15.02
N VAL A 473 -7.65 -5.98 -15.62
CA VAL A 473 -7.74 -4.59 -16.06
C VAL A 473 -9.07 -4.03 -15.57
N VAL A 474 -9.08 -2.79 -15.10
CA VAL A 474 -10.33 -2.12 -14.74
C VAL A 474 -10.79 -1.23 -15.88
N VAL A 475 -12.03 -1.45 -16.31
CA VAL A 475 -12.75 -0.65 -17.29
C VAL A 475 -13.85 0.12 -16.56
N ASP A 476 -13.62 1.39 -16.32
CA ASP A 476 -14.51 2.26 -15.53
C ASP A 476 -15.54 3.01 -16.36
N ASN A 477 -15.39 2.99 -17.69
CA ASN A 477 -16.36 3.58 -18.60
C ASN A 477 -16.41 2.78 -19.90
N LEU A 478 -17.61 2.31 -20.27
CA LEU A 478 -17.90 1.76 -21.60
C LEU A 478 -18.61 2.84 -22.42
N VAL A 479 -17.91 3.45 -23.35
CA VAL A 479 -18.57 4.23 -24.39
C VAL A 479 -19.24 3.23 -25.34
N GLN A 480 -20.50 2.93 -25.07
CA GLN A 480 -21.31 2.16 -26.02
C GLN A 480 -21.53 3.05 -27.23
N PRO A 481 -21.23 2.59 -28.47
CA PRO A 481 -21.68 3.28 -29.65
C PRO A 481 -23.21 3.35 -29.59
N GLU A 482 -23.77 4.46 -30.04
CA GLU A 482 -25.24 4.53 -30.20
C GLU A 482 -25.69 3.29 -30.99
N LYS A 483 -26.55 2.47 -30.36
CA LYS A 483 -27.11 1.30 -31.06
C LYS A 483 -27.81 1.80 -32.31
N PRO A 484 -27.44 1.30 -33.50
CA PRO A 484 -28.15 1.69 -34.71
C PRO A 484 -29.64 1.44 -34.52
N ALA A 485 -30.43 2.47 -34.69
CA ALA A 485 -31.89 2.35 -34.59
C ALA A 485 -32.51 2.32 -35.97
N LEU A 486 -33.23 1.23 -36.26
CA LEU A 486 -33.97 1.09 -37.50
C LEU A 486 -35.36 1.72 -37.41
N LYS A 487 -35.67 2.63 -38.32
CA LYS A 487 -37.01 3.15 -38.57
C LYS A 487 -37.52 2.64 -39.88
N ALA A 488 -38.74 2.13 -39.89
CA ALA A 488 -39.46 1.76 -41.08
C ALA A 488 -40.74 2.61 -41.22
N ALA A 489 -40.97 3.19 -42.38
CA ALA A 489 -42.16 3.98 -42.67
C ALA A 489 -42.57 3.80 -44.13
N LEU A 490 -43.87 3.72 -44.38
CA LEU A 490 -44.39 3.74 -45.75
C LEU A 490 -44.29 5.16 -46.34
N SER A 491 -44.00 5.25 -47.63
CA SER A 491 -44.12 6.50 -48.40
C SER A 491 -45.56 7.03 -48.37
N ALA A 492 -45.73 8.31 -48.60
CA ALA A 492 -47.07 8.94 -48.57
C ALA A 492 -48.04 8.35 -49.57
N ASP A 493 -47.54 7.77 -50.66
CA ASP A 493 -48.33 7.08 -51.73
C ASP A 493 -48.49 5.57 -51.47
N GLY A 494 -47.92 5.07 -50.34
CA GLY A 494 -47.98 3.66 -49.94
C GLY A 494 -47.24 2.66 -50.86
N ARG A 495 -46.40 3.15 -51.77
CA ARG A 495 -45.66 2.30 -52.71
C ARG A 495 -44.30 1.83 -52.27
N TYR A 496 -43.71 2.52 -51.33
CA TYR A 496 -42.36 2.24 -50.92
C TYR A 496 -42.27 2.12 -49.38
N LEU A 497 -41.47 1.19 -48.90
CA LEU A 497 -41.07 1.08 -47.52
C LEU A 497 -39.72 1.78 -47.37
N ASN A 498 -39.72 2.91 -46.63
CA ASN A 498 -38.51 3.64 -46.34
C ASN A 498 -37.89 3.07 -45.06
N LEU A 499 -36.69 2.52 -45.18
CA LEU A 499 -35.89 2.03 -44.07
C LEU A 499 -34.79 3.06 -43.75
N THR A 500 -34.76 3.55 -42.57
CA THR A 500 -33.76 4.53 -42.10
C THR A 500 -33.02 3.97 -40.91
N LEU A 501 -31.69 3.85 -41.02
CA LEU A 501 -30.81 3.54 -39.93
C LEU A 501 -30.23 4.84 -39.38
N THR A 502 -30.37 5.08 -38.06
CA THR A 502 -29.74 6.19 -37.35
C THR A 502 -28.72 5.64 -36.39
N GLY A 503 -27.53 6.26 -36.25
CA GLY A 503 -26.39 5.71 -35.50
C GLY A 503 -25.52 4.78 -36.36
N GLY A 504 -24.46 4.23 -35.81
CA GLY A 504 -23.54 3.33 -36.51
C GLY A 504 -22.64 4.06 -37.52
N SER A 505 -22.07 5.20 -37.11
CA SER A 505 -21.15 6.04 -37.89
C SER A 505 -19.89 5.32 -38.41
N ASP A 506 -19.58 4.18 -37.84
CA ASP A 506 -18.45 3.30 -38.13
C ASP A 506 -18.78 2.14 -39.08
N LEU A 507 -20.06 2.02 -39.49
CA LEU A 507 -20.49 1.01 -40.47
C LEU A 507 -20.06 1.41 -41.88
N THR A 508 -19.31 0.55 -42.55
CA THR A 508 -18.86 0.76 -43.93
C THR A 508 -19.87 0.24 -44.95
N GLN A 509 -20.78 -0.65 -44.53
CA GLN A 509 -21.82 -1.23 -45.37
C GLN A 509 -23.01 -1.69 -44.53
N VAL A 510 -24.22 -1.45 -44.99
CA VAL A 510 -25.46 -1.85 -44.32
C VAL A 510 -26.37 -2.55 -45.32
N TRP A 511 -26.94 -3.68 -44.91
CA TRP A 511 -27.93 -4.44 -45.67
C TRP A 511 -29.24 -4.42 -44.91
N PHE A 512 -30.37 -4.24 -45.63
CA PHE A 512 -31.71 -4.28 -45.06
C PHE A 512 -32.48 -5.47 -45.67
N PRO A 513 -32.26 -6.69 -45.19
CA PRO A 513 -33.08 -7.82 -45.64
C PRO A 513 -34.52 -7.60 -45.17
N THR A 514 -35.46 -7.68 -46.08
CA THR A 514 -36.89 -7.48 -45.82
C THR A 514 -37.69 -8.59 -46.44
N TRP A 515 -38.65 -9.14 -45.71
CA TRP A 515 -39.56 -10.19 -46.13
C TRP A 515 -40.92 -10.05 -45.45
N SER A 516 -41.96 -10.68 -46.01
CA SER A 516 -43.25 -10.73 -45.36
C SER A 516 -43.32 -11.82 -44.30
N GLU A 517 -44.09 -11.58 -43.24
CA GLU A 517 -44.29 -12.57 -42.17
C GLU A 517 -45.17 -13.75 -42.65
N LYS A 518 -45.95 -13.57 -43.69
CA LYS A 518 -47.01 -14.52 -44.12
C LYS A 518 -46.46 -15.86 -44.55
N ASN A 519 -45.37 -15.88 -45.31
CA ASN A 519 -44.78 -17.09 -45.86
C ASN A 519 -43.31 -17.26 -45.49
N GLY A 520 -42.83 -16.57 -44.43
CA GLY A 520 -41.43 -16.57 -44.06
C GLY A 520 -40.56 -15.76 -45.00
N GLN A 521 -39.37 -16.26 -45.34
CA GLN A 521 -38.38 -15.53 -46.17
C GLN A 521 -38.50 -15.85 -47.69
N ASP A 522 -39.69 -16.12 -48.18
CA ASP A 522 -39.93 -16.45 -49.60
C ASP A 522 -39.84 -15.24 -50.55
N ASP A 523 -39.91 -14.03 -50.01
CA ASP A 523 -39.84 -12.76 -50.74
C ASP A 523 -38.62 -11.86 -50.27
N LEU A 524 -37.59 -12.48 -49.75
CA LEU A 524 -36.37 -11.80 -49.27
C LEU A 524 -35.58 -11.14 -50.41
#